data_e0b4ad97cad169e7cb30ce54f743ad51
#
_entry.id   e0b4ad97cad169e7cb30ce54f743ad51
#
_cell.length_a   1.000
_cell.length_b   1.000
_cell.length_c   1.000
_cell.angle_alpha   90.00
_cell.angle_beta   90.00
_cell.angle_gamma   90.00
#
_symmetry.space_group_name_H-M   'P 1'
#
loop_
_entity.id
_entity.type
_entity.pdbx_description
1 polymer ?
#
loop_
_entity_poly.entity_id
_entity_poly.type
_entity_poly.pdbx_seq_one_letter_code
_entity_poly.pdbx_strand_id
1 'polypeptide(L)'
;MTGYGKSVAIYNEKKIHVEIKSLNSKSLDLSTRIAPLYREKEMEIRQIITQALQRGKIDFSIWIEKDAVLDASPINAALVENYYQQLKQISATTGIPEPQDWYNTLMRMPDVTTRTEVEVLADDEWGVALQAIHEAIGELVEFRHQEGTALQQKFTEKIDNIQQLLASIEPYEQARVEKIKANIIKGLEQIPGVAYDANRLEQELIYYIEKLDINEEKQRLTNHLKYFRETMAEEGPVGKKLGFIAQEMGREINTTGSKSNQAEMQNIVVKMKDELEQIKEQVLNAL
;
A
#
# COMPACT_ATOMS: atom_id res chain seq x y z
N MET A 1 -0.09 -1.47 -1.95
CA MET A 1 1.22 -2.15 -1.88
C MET A 1 2.27 -1.17 -1.42
N THR A 2 3.20 -1.63 -0.60
CA THR A 2 4.41 -0.92 -0.24
C THR A 2 5.46 -1.14 -1.33
N GLY A 3 6.59 -0.47 -1.26
CA GLY A 3 7.69 -0.68 -2.22
C GLY A 3 8.90 0.17 -1.88
N TYR A 4 10.05 -0.29 -2.30
CA TYR A 4 11.33 0.36 -2.14
C TYR A 4 12.19 0.13 -3.37
N GLY A 5 12.86 1.17 -3.82
CA GLY A 5 13.87 1.07 -4.86
C GLY A 5 15.02 2.03 -4.58
N LYS A 6 16.22 1.64 -4.95
CA LYS A 6 17.43 2.42 -4.74
C LYS A 6 18.37 2.21 -5.94
N SER A 7 18.97 3.29 -6.40
CA SER A 7 20.05 3.21 -7.39
C SER A 7 21.18 4.16 -7.00
N VAL A 8 22.39 3.82 -7.41
CA VAL A 8 23.58 4.64 -7.23
C VAL A 8 24.33 4.69 -8.56
N ALA A 9 24.40 5.85 -9.15
CA ALA A 9 25.17 6.09 -10.36
C ALA A 9 26.45 6.89 -10.04
N ILE A 10 27.49 6.66 -10.81
CA ILE A 10 28.76 7.38 -10.70
C ILE A 10 28.93 8.29 -11.91
N TYR A 11 29.15 9.56 -11.66
CA TYR A 11 29.50 10.54 -12.67
C TYR A 11 30.73 11.32 -12.21
N ASN A 12 31.85 11.13 -12.90
CA ASN A 12 33.17 11.64 -12.49
C ASN A 12 33.48 11.22 -11.03
N GLU A 13 33.75 12.19 -10.14
CA GLU A 13 34.04 11.96 -8.70
C GLU A 13 32.81 12.05 -7.82
N LYS A 14 31.60 12.10 -8.40
CA LYS A 14 30.32 12.21 -7.70
C LYS A 14 29.59 10.87 -7.73
N LYS A 15 29.02 10.46 -6.59
CA LYS A 15 28.03 9.38 -6.51
C LYS A 15 26.65 9.99 -6.40
N ILE A 16 25.80 9.69 -7.36
CA ILE A 16 24.41 10.13 -7.42
C ILE A 16 23.56 9.03 -6.80
N HIS A 17 22.97 9.30 -5.67
CA HIS A 17 22.09 8.38 -4.97
C HIS A 17 20.63 8.72 -5.25
N VAL A 18 19.87 7.72 -5.64
CA VAL A 18 18.43 7.83 -5.84
C VAL A 18 17.75 6.81 -4.91
N GLU A 19 16.78 7.25 -4.17
CA GLU A 19 15.97 6.42 -3.29
C GLU A 19 14.49 6.76 -3.47
N ILE A 20 13.66 5.74 -3.64
CA ILE A 20 12.22 5.89 -3.76
C ILE A 20 11.52 4.89 -2.85
N LYS A 21 10.62 5.41 -2.01
CA LYS A 21 9.81 4.63 -1.08
C LYS A 21 8.34 4.83 -1.39
N SER A 22 7.57 3.79 -1.24
CA SER A 22 6.12 3.85 -1.42
C SER A 22 5.40 3.17 -0.27
N LEU A 23 4.40 3.87 0.29
CA LEU A 23 3.46 3.32 1.23
C LEU A 23 2.07 3.21 0.58
N ASN A 24 1.23 2.31 1.11
CA ASN A 24 -0.12 2.13 0.60
C ASN A 24 -0.96 3.40 0.81
N SER A 25 -1.58 3.91 -0.26
CA SER A 25 -2.52 5.03 -0.24
C SER A 25 -3.57 4.87 -1.33
N LYS A 26 -4.72 5.50 -1.16
CA LYS A 26 -5.83 5.50 -2.15
C LYS A 26 -5.54 6.39 -3.37
N SER A 27 -4.74 7.43 -3.19
CA SER A 27 -4.31 8.38 -4.21
C SER A 27 -2.79 8.44 -4.30
N LEU A 28 -2.28 9.04 -5.36
CA LEU A 28 -0.87 9.37 -5.48
C LEU A 28 -0.57 10.62 -4.64
N ASP A 29 0.34 10.50 -3.68
CA ASP A 29 0.88 11.60 -2.89
C ASP A 29 2.40 11.54 -2.99
N LEU A 30 3.02 12.52 -3.66
CA LEU A 30 4.44 12.54 -3.98
C LEU A 30 5.18 13.63 -3.23
N SER A 31 6.04 13.23 -2.32
CA SER A 31 7.02 14.07 -1.63
C SER A 31 8.40 13.91 -2.28
N THR A 32 9.08 15.02 -2.55
CA THR A 32 10.39 15.01 -3.20
C THR A 32 11.43 15.72 -2.36
N ARG A 33 12.61 15.12 -2.23
CA ARG A 33 13.83 15.73 -1.68
C ARG A 33 14.90 15.69 -2.75
N ILE A 34 15.20 16.86 -3.32
CA ILE A 34 16.06 16.97 -4.50
C ILE A 34 17.25 17.85 -4.15
N ALA A 35 18.45 17.34 -4.43
CA ALA A 35 19.69 18.11 -4.29
C ALA A 35 19.62 19.42 -5.10
N PRO A 36 20.20 20.52 -4.61
CA PRO A 36 20.12 21.84 -5.26
C PRO A 36 20.48 21.80 -6.76
N LEU A 37 21.44 20.99 -7.14
CA LEU A 37 21.89 20.84 -8.54
C LEU A 37 20.77 20.33 -9.47
N TYR A 38 19.90 19.42 -9.00
CA TYR A 38 18.81 18.82 -9.81
C TYR A 38 17.48 19.52 -9.64
N ARG A 39 17.40 20.63 -8.89
CA ARG A 39 16.13 21.30 -8.55
C ARG A 39 15.39 21.81 -9.79
N GLU A 40 16.13 22.25 -10.82
CA GLU A 40 15.52 22.67 -12.09
C GLU A 40 14.79 21.54 -12.84
N LYS A 41 15.14 20.28 -12.56
CA LYS A 41 14.52 19.08 -13.14
C LYS A 41 13.38 18.50 -12.30
N GLU A 42 12.98 19.17 -11.22
CA GLU A 42 11.96 18.64 -10.31
C GLU A 42 10.64 18.30 -11.00
N MET A 43 10.18 19.15 -11.92
CA MET A 43 8.92 18.90 -12.62
C MET A 43 9.00 17.68 -13.54
N GLU A 44 10.13 17.47 -14.20
CA GLU A 44 10.39 16.31 -15.04
C GLU A 44 10.44 15.01 -14.20
N ILE A 45 11.14 15.04 -13.06
CA ILE A 45 11.19 13.93 -12.11
C ILE A 45 9.78 13.57 -11.61
N ARG A 46 8.99 14.57 -11.21
CA ARG A 46 7.59 14.37 -10.76
C ARG A 46 6.74 13.72 -11.84
N GLN A 47 6.89 14.13 -13.09
CA GLN A 47 6.15 13.59 -14.21
C GLN A 47 6.51 12.11 -14.45
N ILE A 48 7.80 11.77 -14.45
CA ILE A 48 8.28 10.39 -14.62
C ILE A 48 7.70 9.49 -13.52
N ILE A 49 7.81 9.91 -12.26
CA ILE A 49 7.30 9.12 -11.12
C ILE A 49 5.78 8.95 -11.21
N THR A 50 5.04 10.01 -11.56
CA THR A 50 3.58 9.96 -11.66
C THR A 50 3.10 9.05 -12.80
N GLN A 51 3.82 9.02 -13.92
CA GLN A 51 3.51 8.13 -15.04
C GLN A 51 3.79 6.66 -14.71
N ALA A 52 4.87 6.39 -13.97
CA ALA A 52 5.25 5.02 -13.60
C ALA A 52 4.41 4.46 -12.44
N LEU A 53 3.99 5.31 -11.49
CA LEU A 53 3.34 4.90 -10.25
C LEU A 53 1.95 5.54 -10.12
N GLN A 54 0.91 4.73 -10.33
CA GLN A 54 -0.48 5.21 -10.39
C GLN A 54 -1.05 5.65 -9.05
N ARG A 55 -0.59 5.07 -7.93
CA ARG A 55 -1.04 5.40 -6.57
C ARG A 55 0.02 5.06 -5.51
N GLY A 56 -0.14 5.62 -4.32
CA GLY A 56 0.73 5.41 -3.17
C GLY A 56 1.18 6.73 -2.58
N LYS A 57 1.57 6.72 -1.31
CA LYS A 57 2.34 7.81 -0.72
C LYS A 57 3.80 7.53 -1.02
N ILE A 58 4.39 8.37 -1.87
CA ILE A 58 5.72 8.18 -2.43
C ILE A 58 6.65 9.23 -1.87
N ASP A 59 7.74 8.79 -1.27
CA ASP A 59 8.86 9.62 -0.86
C ASP A 59 10.03 9.35 -1.82
N PHE A 60 10.40 10.37 -2.58
CA PHE A 60 11.53 10.34 -3.52
C PHE A 60 12.66 11.21 -3.01
N SER A 61 13.90 10.72 -3.06
CA SER A 61 15.09 11.46 -2.68
C SER A 61 16.20 11.26 -3.70
N ILE A 62 16.84 12.35 -4.13
CA ILE A 62 18.05 12.34 -4.93
C ILE A 62 19.09 13.27 -4.29
N TRP A 63 20.28 12.72 -4.02
CA TRP A 63 21.37 13.47 -3.42
C TRP A 63 22.72 13.04 -4.01
N ILE A 64 23.71 13.89 -3.82
CA ILE A 64 25.07 13.70 -4.34
C ILE A 64 25.99 13.45 -3.15
N GLU A 65 26.76 12.39 -3.20
CA GLU A 65 27.90 12.14 -2.32
C GLU A 65 29.18 12.48 -3.10
N LYS A 66 30.00 13.40 -2.55
CA LYS A 66 31.32 13.71 -3.07
C LYS A 66 32.36 13.12 -2.15
N ASP A 67 33.45 12.56 -2.70
CA ASP A 67 34.52 12.07 -1.87
C ASP A 67 35.16 13.21 -1.07
N ALA A 68 35.15 13.07 0.25
CA ALA A 68 35.49 14.13 1.23
C ALA A 68 36.97 14.58 1.21
N VAL A 69 37.81 13.96 0.39
CA VAL A 69 39.27 14.12 0.48
C VAL A 69 39.80 15.44 -0.09
N LEU A 70 39.02 16.20 -0.86
CA LEU A 70 39.45 17.45 -1.52
C LEU A 70 38.61 18.68 -1.17
N ASP A 71 37.79 18.64 -0.16
CA ASP A 71 36.74 19.63 0.03
C ASP A 71 37.03 20.65 1.14
N ALA A 72 38.22 21.26 1.12
CA ALA A 72 38.43 22.51 1.84
C ALA A 72 37.54 23.60 1.25
N SER A 73 36.68 24.24 2.04
CA SER A 73 35.90 25.39 1.58
C SER A 73 36.84 26.46 1.02
N PRO A 74 36.72 26.85 -0.25
CA PRO A 74 37.60 27.87 -0.82
C PRO A 74 37.40 29.21 -0.09
N ILE A 75 38.51 29.91 0.10
CA ILE A 75 38.47 31.27 0.69
C ILE A 75 38.15 32.26 -0.43
N ASN A 76 37.09 33.03 -0.27
CA ASN A 76 36.75 34.12 -1.19
C ASN A 76 37.71 35.28 -1.03
N ALA A 77 38.84 35.27 -1.74
CA ALA A 77 39.87 36.26 -1.63
C ALA A 77 39.38 37.70 -1.93
N ALA A 78 38.48 37.85 -2.92
CA ALA A 78 37.90 39.15 -3.26
C ALA A 78 37.04 39.73 -2.11
N LEU A 79 36.31 38.89 -1.40
CA LEU A 79 35.50 39.30 -0.24
C LEU A 79 36.39 39.64 0.95
N VAL A 80 37.46 38.88 1.17
CA VAL A 80 38.47 39.14 2.20
C VAL A 80 39.11 40.49 1.98
N GLU A 81 39.54 40.82 0.76
CA GLU A 81 40.12 42.10 0.42
C GLU A 81 39.10 43.27 0.66
N ASN A 82 37.87 43.09 0.25
CA ASN A 82 36.81 44.05 0.46
C ASN A 82 36.59 44.36 1.96
N TYR A 83 36.48 43.31 2.79
CA TYR A 83 36.37 43.47 4.25
C TYR A 83 37.60 44.17 4.86
N TYR A 84 38.79 43.80 4.37
CA TYR A 84 40.03 44.44 4.81
C TYR A 84 40.02 45.94 4.56
N GLN A 85 39.64 46.39 3.36
CA GLN A 85 39.56 47.78 3.00
C GLN A 85 38.50 48.54 3.83
N GLN A 86 37.33 47.95 4.03
CA GLN A 86 36.28 48.52 4.84
C GLN A 86 36.70 48.71 6.30
N LEU A 87 37.33 47.71 6.91
CA LEU A 87 37.81 47.78 8.29
C LEU A 87 38.90 48.86 8.47
N LYS A 88 39.83 49.00 7.53
CA LYS A 88 40.82 50.07 7.51
C LYS A 88 40.18 51.46 7.46
N GLN A 89 39.18 51.61 6.59
CA GLN A 89 38.48 52.90 6.45
C GLN A 89 37.70 53.23 7.72
N ILE A 90 37.08 52.25 8.37
CA ILE A 90 36.39 52.42 9.65
C ILE A 90 37.39 52.85 10.72
N SER A 91 38.53 52.20 10.84
CA SER A 91 39.59 52.55 11.81
C SER A 91 40.08 54.01 11.61
N ALA A 92 40.29 54.39 10.35
CA ALA A 92 40.74 55.74 10.01
C ALA A 92 39.69 56.83 10.33
N THR A 93 38.39 56.55 10.18
CA THR A 93 37.31 57.54 10.41
C THR A 93 36.86 57.60 11.87
N THR A 94 36.89 56.46 12.58
CA THR A 94 36.36 56.37 13.95
C THR A 94 37.43 56.44 15.05
N GLY A 95 38.71 56.29 14.68
CA GLY A 95 39.83 56.23 15.64
C GLY A 95 39.90 54.89 16.42
N ILE A 96 39.10 53.88 16.04
CA ILE A 96 39.20 52.52 16.57
C ILE A 96 40.49 51.91 16.07
N PRO A 97 41.36 51.29 16.94
CA PRO A 97 42.62 50.71 16.49
C PRO A 97 42.38 49.52 15.53
N GLU A 98 43.26 49.38 14.56
CA GLU A 98 43.24 48.23 13.66
C GLU A 98 43.44 46.91 14.43
N PRO A 99 42.81 45.77 13.98
CA PRO A 99 42.99 44.49 14.64
C PRO A 99 44.45 44.06 14.64
N GLN A 100 44.92 43.48 15.75
CA GLN A 100 46.28 42.97 15.84
C GLN A 100 46.45 41.69 15.00
N ASP A 101 45.38 40.85 14.88
CA ASP A 101 45.32 39.62 14.06
C ASP A 101 44.28 39.78 12.96
N TRP A 102 44.73 40.18 11.81
CA TRP A 102 43.92 40.36 10.62
C TRP A 102 43.34 39.02 10.09
N TYR A 103 44.12 37.94 10.13
CA TYR A 103 43.64 36.66 9.63
C TYR A 103 42.47 36.10 10.48
N ASN A 104 42.60 36.16 11.79
CA ASN A 104 41.53 35.72 12.69
C ASN A 104 40.27 36.60 12.53
N THR A 105 40.45 37.90 12.32
CA THR A 105 39.34 38.86 12.14
C THR A 105 38.63 38.59 10.80
N LEU A 106 39.35 38.49 9.70
CA LEU A 106 38.81 38.36 8.37
C LEU A 106 38.20 36.99 8.12
N MET A 107 38.79 35.90 8.64
CA MET A 107 38.26 34.53 8.48
C MET A 107 36.94 34.32 9.26
N ARG A 108 36.61 35.15 10.21
CA ARG A 108 35.35 35.11 10.96
C ARG A 108 34.25 36.01 10.34
N MET A 109 34.58 36.77 9.30
CA MET A 109 33.57 37.60 8.60
C MET A 109 32.61 36.68 7.80
N PRO A 110 31.36 37.09 7.65
CA PRO A 110 30.36 36.32 6.92
C PRO A 110 30.83 36.00 5.51
N ASP A 111 30.51 34.82 5.03
CA ASP A 111 30.67 34.35 3.66
C ASP A 111 32.10 34.26 3.11
N VAL A 112 33.13 34.51 3.97
CA VAL A 112 34.55 34.41 3.59
C VAL A 112 34.96 32.99 3.17
N THR A 113 34.32 31.99 3.77
CA THR A 113 34.54 30.53 3.48
C THR A 113 33.36 29.88 2.81
N THR A 114 32.50 30.64 2.16
CA THR A 114 31.31 30.16 1.49
C THR A 114 31.64 29.71 0.06
N ARG A 115 31.15 28.55 -0.35
CA ARG A 115 31.22 28.11 -1.74
C ARG A 115 30.36 29.03 -2.60
N THR A 116 30.99 29.81 -3.48
CA THR A 116 30.32 30.73 -4.40
C THR A 116 30.04 30.07 -5.76
N GLU A 117 30.51 28.83 -5.99
CA GLU A 117 30.28 28.17 -7.25
C GLU A 117 28.86 27.59 -7.29
N VAL A 118 28.02 28.24 -8.06
CA VAL A 118 26.74 27.64 -8.50
C VAL A 118 27.11 26.55 -9.51
N GLU A 119 27.12 25.30 -9.06
CA GLU A 119 27.28 24.16 -9.97
C GLU A 119 26.13 24.19 -10.99
N VAL A 120 26.47 24.26 -12.28
CA VAL A 120 25.52 24.17 -13.37
C VAL A 120 25.40 22.70 -13.76
N LEU A 121 24.17 22.21 -13.87
CA LEU A 121 23.90 20.83 -14.27
C LEU A 121 24.31 20.63 -15.73
N ALA A 122 25.22 19.70 -15.99
CA ALA A 122 25.58 19.27 -17.32
C ALA A 122 24.57 18.27 -17.89
N ASP A 123 24.30 18.29 -19.19
CA ASP A 123 23.32 17.42 -19.84
C ASP A 123 23.67 15.93 -19.73
N ASP A 124 24.96 15.60 -19.78
CA ASP A 124 25.46 14.24 -19.60
C ASP A 124 25.33 13.76 -18.13
N GLU A 125 25.58 14.63 -17.14
CA GLU A 125 25.30 14.35 -15.73
C GLU A 125 23.81 14.09 -15.50
N TRP A 126 22.95 14.90 -16.14
CA TRP A 126 21.50 14.68 -16.08
C TRP A 126 21.10 13.32 -16.70
N GLY A 127 21.69 12.94 -17.82
CA GLY A 127 21.46 11.63 -18.45
C GLY A 127 21.75 10.46 -17.50
N VAL A 128 22.88 10.52 -16.77
CA VAL A 128 23.24 9.51 -15.77
C VAL A 128 22.28 9.51 -14.57
N ALA A 129 21.89 10.69 -14.08
CA ALA A 129 20.92 10.81 -13.00
C ALA A 129 19.54 10.27 -13.41
N LEU A 130 19.10 10.55 -14.63
CA LEU A 130 17.84 10.06 -15.19
C LEU A 130 17.81 8.54 -15.29
N GLN A 131 18.91 7.92 -15.72
CA GLN A 131 19.03 6.46 -15.73
C GLN A 131 18.90 5.88 -14.32
N ALA A 132 19.58 6.46 -13.32
CA ALA A 132 19.47 6.02 -11.93
C ALA A 132 18.04 6.18 -11.38
N ILE A 133 17.30 7.22 -11.78
CA ILE A 133 15.89 7.39 -11.42
C ILE A 133 15.06 6.25 -12.01
N HIS A 134 15.24 5.92 -13.28
CA HIS A 134 14.51 4.81 -13.92
C HIS A 134 14.83 3.46 -13.28
N GLU A 135 16.08 3.21 -12.93
CA GLU A 135 16.50 1.99 -12.23
C GLU A 135 15.82 1.87 -10.86
N ALA A 136 15.85 2.94 -10.04
CA ALA A 136 15.19 2.95 -8.74
C ALA A 136 13.67 2.74 -8.84
N ILE A 137 13.01 3.34 -9.84
CA ILE A 137 11.59 3.10 -10.12
C ILE A 137 11.37 1.66 -10.54
N GLY A 138 12.23 1.10 -11.40
CA GLY A 138 12.16 -0.30 -11.83
C GLY A 138 12.22 -1.28 -10.66
N GLU A 139 13.16 -1.08 -9.73
CA GLU A 139 13.26 -1.89 -8.51
C GLU A 139 11.99 -1.82 -7.64
N LEU A 140 11.43 -0.62 -7.47
CA LEU A 140 10.18 -0.46 -6.73
C LEU A 140 9.01 -1.18 -7.41
N VAL A 141 8.90 -1.11 -8.73
CA VAL A 141 7.87 -1.79 -9.52
C VAL A 141 8.03 -3.31 -9.40
N GLU A 142 9.24 -3.81 -9.51
CA GLU A 142 9.53 -5.25 -9.34
C GLU A 142 9.18 -5.74 -7.93
N PHE A 143 9.51 -4.97 -6.90
CA PHE A 143 9.11 -5.27 -5.53
C PHE A 143 7.59 -5.37 -5.40
N ARG A 144 6.84 -4.42 -5.99
CA ARG A 144 5.37 -4.45 -6.00
C ARG A 144 4.82 -5.68 -6.74
N HIS A 145 5.47 -6.09 -7.82
CA HIS A 145 5.06 -7.28 -8.57
C HIS A 145 5.22 -8.55 -7.74
N GLN A 146 6.35 -8.68 -7.02
CA GLN A 146 6.59 -9.82 -6.12
C GLN A 146 5.57 -9.86 -4.97
N GLU A 147 5.30 -8.70 -4.32
CA GLU A 147 4.27 -8.58 -3.28
C GLU A 147 2.88 -8.94 -3.83
N GLY A 148 2.55 -8.48 -5.06
CA GLY A 148 1.30 -8.78 -5.74
C GLY A 148 1.11 -10.27 -6.02
N THR A 149 2.14 -10.95 -6.51
CA THR A 149 2.14 -12.39 -6.77
C THR A 149 1.91 -13.18 -5.47
N ALA A 150 2.59 -12.83 -4.40
CA ALA A 150 2.40 -13.47 -3.09
C ALA A 150 0.98 -13.23 -2.55
N LEU A 151 0.42 -12.05 -2.76
CA LEU A 151 -0.95 -11.73 -2.36
C LEU A 151 -1.99 -12.51 -3.18
N GLN A 152 -1.78 -12.66 -4.49
CA GLN A 152 -2.63 -13.45 -5.37
C GLN A 152 -2.67 -14.93 -4.93
N GLN A 153 -1.53 -15.50 -4.58
CA GLN A 153 -1.47 -16.88 -4.06
C GLN A 153 -2.29 -17.03 -2.77
N LYS A 154 -2.14 -16.10 -1.83
CA LYS A 154 -2.94 -16.09 -0.59
C LYS A 154 -4.44 -15.97 -0.85
N PHE A 155 -4.86 -15.09 -1.75
CA PHE A 155 -6.27 -14.98 -2.11
C PHE A 155 -6.80 -16.26 -2.73
N THR A 156 -6.03 -16.91 -3.62
CA THR A 156 -6.42 -18.19 -4.22
C THR A 156 -6.64 -19.26 -3.16
N GLU A 157 -5.70 -19.40 -2.22
CA GLU A 157 -5.82 -20.33 -1.09
C GLU A 157 -7.11 -20.08 -0.28
N LYS A 158 -7.36 -18.81 0.10
CA LYS A 158 -8.54 -18.46 0.91
C LYS A 158 -9.86 -18.70 0.17
N ILE A 159 -9.91 -18.37 -1.10
CA ILE A 159 -11.07 -18.63 -1.96
C ILE A 159 -11.33 -20.14 -2.11
N ASP A 160 -10.27 -20.94 -2.26
CA ASP A 160 -10.38 -22.40 -2.34
C ASP A 160 -10.87 -22.99 -1.01
N ASN A 161 -10.37 -22.48 0.13
CA ASN A 161 -10.84 -22.86 1.45
C ASN A 161 -12.34 -22.58 1.64
N ILE A 162 -12.80 -21.36 1.27
CA ILE A 162 -14.22 -21.02 1.34
C ILE A 162 -15.04 -21.94 0.46
N GLN A 163 -14.59 -22.28 -0.74
CA GLN A 163 -15.27 -23.18 -1.66
C GLN A 163 -15.38 -24.61 -1.09
N GLN A 164 -14.31 -25.13 -0.47
CA GLN A 164 -14.30 -26.43 0.17
C GLN A 164 -15.24 -26.47 1.39
N LEU A 165 -15.22 -25.40 2.21
CA LEU A 165 -16.12 -25.27 3.34
C LEU A 165 -17.58 -25.20 2.89
N LEU A 166 -17.88 -24.46 1.81
CA LEU A 166 -19.22 -24.41 1.22
C LEU A 166 -19.71 -25.80 0.79
N ALA A 167 -18.87 -26.56 0.10
CA ALA A 167 -19.19 -27.93 -0.32
C ALA A 167 -19.42 -28.88 0.88
N SER A 168 -18.72 -28.65 1.99
CA SER A 168 -18.87 -29.47 3.21
C SER A 168 -20.19 -29.26 3.97
N ILE A 169 -21.02 -28.31 3.57
CA ILE A 169 -22.36 -28.09 4.14
C ILE A 169 -23.37 -29.14 3.67
N GLU A 170 -23.23 -29.66 2.46
CA GLU A 170 -24.21 -30.51 1.80
C GLU A 170 -24.70 -31.74 2.61
N PRO A 171 -23.85 -32.51 3.32
CA PRO A 171 -24.30 -33.61 4.15
C PRO A 171 -25.23 -33.21 5.29
N TYR A 172 -25.08 -32.01 5.80
CA TYR A 172 -25.87 -31.49 6.92
C TYR A 172 -27.25 -30.97 6.48
N GLU A 173 -27.40 -30.57 5.21
CA GLU A 173 -28.68 -30.07 4.67
C GLU A 173 -29.73 -31.21 4.64
N GLN A 174 -29.35 -32.43 4.22
CA GLN A 174 -30.25 -33.57 4.18
C GLN A 174 -30.69 -33.98 5.57
N ALA A 175 -29.78 -34.11 6.53
CA ALA A 175 -30.07 -34.45 7.92
C ALA A 175 -30.92 -33.40 8.65
N ARG A 176 -30.90 -32.16 8.20
CA ARG A 176 -31.62 -31.04 8.81
C ARG A 176 -33.14 -31.16 8.72
N VAL A 177 -33.65 -31.55 7.55
CA VAL A 177 -35.10 -31.72 7.32
C VAL A 177 -35.67 -32.79 8.24
N GLU A 178 -35.00 -33.94 8.36
CA GLU A 178 -35.39 -35.01 9.27
C GLU A 178 -35.38 -34.58 10.73
N LYS A 179 -34.36 -33.81 11.14
CA LYS A 179 -34.26 -33.30 12.51
C LYS A 179 -35.35 -32.24 12.85
N ILE A 180 -35.69 -31.38 11.89
CA ILE A 180 -36.77 -30.39 12.06
C ILE A 180 -38.11 -31.15 12.26
N LYS A 181 -38.39 -32.12 11.39
CA LYS A 181 -39.59 -32.97 11.49
C LYS A 181 -39.72 -33.68 12.85
N ALA A 182 -38.63 -34.31 13.29
CA ALA A 182 -38.57 -34.99 14.57
C ALA A 182 -38.81 -34.02 15.76
N ASN A 183 -38.19 -32.83 15.71
CA ASN A 183 -38.35 -31.83 16.77
C ASN A 183 -39.78 -31.26 16.86
N ILE A 184 -40.45 -31.02 15.71
CA ILE A 184 -41.83 -30.53 15.68
C ILE A 184 -42.75 -31.62 16.22
N ILE A 185 -42.59 -32.88 15.79
CA ILE A 185 -43.42 -34.01 16.30
C ILE A 185 -43.24 -34.15 17.80
N LYS A 186 -41.98 -34.17 18.31
CA LYS A 186 -41.67 -34.28 19.72
C LYS A 186 -42.28 -33.11 20.54
N GLY A 187 -42.26 -31.91 20.00
CA GLY A 187 -42.88 -30.71 20.63
C GLY A 187 -44.41 -30.86 20.71
N LEU A 188 -45.05 -31.40 19.69
CA LEU A 188 -46.49 -31.67 19.66
C LEU A 188 -46.91 -32.76 20.66
N GLU A 189 -46.12 -33.80 20.81
CA GLU A 189 -46.36 -34.92 21.75
C GLU A 189 -46.28 -34.47 23.23
N GLN A 190 -45.54 -33.40 23.49
CA GLN A 190 -45.43 -32.82 24.85
C GLN A 190 -46.65 -32.00 25.29
N ILE A 191 -47.62 -31.73 24.40
CA ILE A 191 -48.81 -30.97 24.70
C ILE A 191 -49.97 -31.96 24.98
N PRO A 192 -50.41 -32.13 26.24
CA PRO A 192 -51.47 -33.09 26.58
C PRO A 192 -52.79 -32.73 25.89
N GLY A 193 -53.41 -33.74 25.26
CA GLY A 193 -54.77 -33.64 24.67
C GLY A 193 -54.84 -32.99 23.28
N VAL A 194 -53.72 -32.77 22.61
CA VAL A 194 -53.71 -32.24 21.25
C VAL A 194 -53.51 -33.41 20.26
N ALA A 195 -54.55 -33.72 19.49
CA ALA A 195 -54.41 -34.49 18.27
C ALA A 195 -53.98 -33.53 17.14
N TYR A 196 -52.81 -33.74 16.54
CA TYR A 196 -52.37 -32.88 15.43
C TYR A 196 -52.88 -33.42 14.08
N ASP A 197 -53.28 -32.49 13.21
CA ASP A 197 -53.63 -32.81 11.80
C ASP A 197 -52.35 -33.02 11.00
N ALA A 198 -52.24 -34.18 10.35
CA ALA A 198 -51.06 -34.53 9.53
C ALA A 198 -50.87 -33.56 8.35
N ASN A 199 -51.94 -33.07 7.73
CA ASN A 199 -51.89 -32.12 6.60
C ASN A 199 -51.34 -30.75 7.07
N ARG A 200 -51.73 -30.31 8.26
CA ARG A 200 -51.24 -29.05 8.84
C ARG A 200 -49.77 -29.15 9.23
N LEU A 201 -49.34 -30.31 9.76
CA LEU A 201 -47.94 -30.58 10.03
C LEU A 201 -47.07 -30.53 8.74
N GLU A 202 -47.59 -31.08 7.66
CA GLU A 202 -46.90 -31.11 6.37
C GLU A 202 -46.77 -29.68 5.78
N GLN A 203 -47.82 -28.86 5.88
CA GLN A 203 -47.76 -27.44 5.46
C GLN A 203 -46.76 -26.64 6.29
N GLU A 204 -46.71 -26.80 7.61
CA GLU A 204 -45.71 -26.14 8.45
C GLU A 204 -44.29 -26.63 8.13
N LEU A 205 -44.11 -27.91 7.85
CA LEU A 205 -42.81 -28.45 7.43
C LEU A 205 -42.32 -27.83 6.10
N ILE A 206 -43.20 -27.70 5.10
CA ILE A 206 -42.88 -27.03 3.84
C ILE A 206 -42.43 -25.56 4.09
N TYR A 207 -43.19 -24.84 4.92
CA TYR A 207 -42.85 -23.47 5.29
C TYR A 207 -41.45 -23.37 5.95
N TYR A 208 -41.13 -24.28 6.88
CA TYR A 208 -39.79 -24.28 7.51
C TYR A 208 -38.67 -24.70 6.53
N ILE A 209 -38.92 -25.62 5.62
CA ILE A 209 -37.97 -26.05 4.60
C ILE A 209 -37.64 -24.86 3.69
N GLU A 210 -38.66 -24.15 3.19
CA GLU A 210 -38.47 -22.96 2.33
C GLU A 210 -37.75 -21.84 3.07
N LYS A 211 -38.17 -21.55 4.32
CA LYS A 211 -37.56 -20.49 5.14
C LYS A 211 -36.09 -20.73 5.44
N LEU A 212 -35.68 -21.99 5.53
CA LEU A 212 -34.31 -22.38 5.88
C LEU A 212 -33.51 -22.83 4.65
N ASP A 213 -34.08 -22.74 3.43
CA ASP A 213 -33.36 -23.07 2.19
C ASP A 213 -32.18 -22.11 2.00
N ILE A 214 -31.02 -22.68 1.65
CA ILE A 214 -29.77 -21.97 1.39
C ILE A 214 -29.23 -22.19 -0.01
N ASN A 215 -30.02 -22.78 -0.89
CA ASN A 215 -29.57 -23.09 -2.26
C ASN A 215 -29.22 -21.82 -3.05
N GLU A 216 -30.00 -20.76 -2.86
CA GLU A 216 -29.75 -19.47 -3.52
C GLU A 216 -28.42 -18.87 -3.02
N GLU A 217 -28.18 -18.84 -1.70
CA GLU A 217 -26.95 -18.34 -1.09
C GLU A 217 -25.72 -19.15 -1.55
N LYS A 218 -25.84 -20.47 -1.62
CA LYS A 218 -24.77 -21.37 -2.14
C LYS A 218 -24.43 -21.03 -3.59
N GLN A 219 -25.43 -20.87 -4.44
CA GLN A 219 -25.24 -20.54 -5.84
C GLN A 219 -24.62 -19.13 -6.01
N ARG A 220 -25.14 -18.14 -5.29
CA ARG A 220 -24.61 -16.79 -5.32
C ARG A 220 -23.17 -16.72 -4.82
N LEU A 221 -22.89 -17.37 -3.69
CA LEU A 221 -21.52 -17.44 -3.15
C LEU A 221 -20.57 -18.12 -4.14
N THR A 222 -20.97 -19.21 -4.78
CA THR A 222 -20.17 -19.89 -5.81
C THR A 222 -19.87 -18.94 -6.99
N ASN A 223 -20.86 -18.18 -7.44
CA ASN A 223 -20.68 -17.19 -8.50
C ASN A 223 -19.73 -16.07 -8.08
N HIS A 224 -19.82 -15.57 -6.85
CA HIS A 224 -18.93 -14.55 -6.33
C HIS A 224 -17.49 -15.07 -6.16
N LEU A 225 -17.28 -16.31 -5.73
CA LEU A 225 -15.96 -16.95 -5.67
C LEU A 225 -15.32 -17.04 -7.06
N LYS A 226 -16.10 -17.45 -8.07
CA LYS A 226 -15.65 -17.49 -9.46
C LYS A 226 -15.29 -16.09 -9.96
N TYR A 227 -16.18 -15.12 -9.76
CA TYR A 227 -15.96 -13.74 -10.20
C TYR A 227 -14.77 -13.08 -9.51
N PHE A 228 -14.50 -13.44 -8.25
CA PHE A 228 -13.31 -12.97 -7.54
C PHE A 228 -12.03 -13.49 -8.23
N ARG A 229 -11.98 -14.78 -8.61
CA ARG A 229 -10.84 -15.36 -9.35
C ARG A 229 -10.64 -14.69 -10.72
N GLU A 230 -11.72 -14.50 -11.47
CA GLU A 230 -11.68 -13.81 -12.77
C GLU A 230 -11.16 -12.39 -12.63
N THR A 231 -11.64 -11.64 -11.62
CA THR A 231 -11.19 -10.27 -11.35
C THR A 231 -9.73 -10.20 -10.94
N MET A 232 -9.19 -11.19 -10.20
CA MET A 232 -7.75 -11.24 -9.88
C MET A 232 -6.85 -11.39 -11.11
N ALA A 233 -7.38 -11.92 -12.21
CA ALA A 233 -6.66 -12.11 -13.46
C ALA A 233 -6.79 -10.91 -14.44
N GLU A 234 -7.61 -9.90 -14.10
CA GLU A 234 -7.77 -8.70 -14.93
C GLU A 234 -6.51 -7.81 -14.82
N GLU A 235 -6.18 -7.11 -15.91
CA GLU A 235 -5.13 -6.10 -15.90
C GLU A 235 -5.61 -4.80 -15.25
N GLY A 236 -4.74 -4.16 -14.46
CA GLY A 236 -4.99 -2.86 -13.86
C GLY A 236 -5.44 -2.90 -12.39
N PRO A 237 -5.94 -1.78 -11.85
CA PRO A 237 -6.23 -1.63 -10.41
C PRO A 237 -7.54 -2.33 -10.03
N VAL A 238 -7.46 -3.58 -9.61
CA VAL A 238 -8.61 -4.45 -9.27
C VAL A 238 -9.03 -4.40 -7.79
N GLY A 239 -8.22 -3.83 -6.90
CA GLY A 239 -8.44 -3.91 -5.45
C GLY A 239 -9.82 -3.42 -4.99
N LYS A 240 -10.35 -2.33 -5.57
CA LYS A 240 -11.70 -1.82 -5.23
C LYS A 240 -12.80 -2.80 -5.64
N LYS A 241 -12.68 -3.39 -6.83
CA LYS A 241 -13.63 -4.39 -7.36
C LYS A 241 -13.63 -5.66 -6.52
N LEU A 242 -12.44 -6.16 -6.17
CA LEU A 242 -12.28 -7.30 -5.25
C LEU A 242 -12.90 -7.01 -3.87
N GLY A 243 -12.76 -5.79 -3.36
CA GLY A 243 -13.39 -5.37 -2.11
C GLY A 243 -14.92 -5.45 -2.15
N PHE A 244 -15.54 -5.01 -3.23
CA PHE A 244 -16.99 -5.16 -3.41
C PHE A 244 -17.43 -6.61 -3.51
N ILE A 245 -16.71 -7.44 -4.27
CA ILE A 245 -17.03 -8.88 -4.37
C ILE A 245 -16.92 -9.54 -2.99
N ALA A 246 -15.88 -9.24 -2.21
CA ALA A 246 -15.71 -9.75 -0.85
C ALA A 246 -16.85 -9.31 0.10
N GLN A 247 -17.43 -8.12 -0.09
CA GLN A 247 -18.62 -7.70 0.66
C GLN A 247 -19.85 -8.53 0.31
N GLU A 248 -20.09 -8.80 -0.99
CA GLU A 248 -21.21 -9.65 -1.43
C GLU A 248 -21.03 -11.08 -0.93
N MET A 249 -19.81 -11.66 -1.01
CA MET A 249 -19.51 -12.96 -0.39
C MET A 249 -19.89 -12.98 1.10
N GLY A 250 -19.57 -11.89 1.82
CA GLY A 250 -19.92 -11.75 3.24
C GLY A 250 -21.42 -11.74 3.50
N ARG A 251 -22.21 -11.16 2.61
CA ARG A 251 -23.69 -11.19 2.70
C ARG A 251 -24.22 -12.60 2.57
N GLU A 252 -23.75 -13.36 1.56
CA GLU A 252 -24.20 -14.73 1.33
C GLU A 252 -23.79 -15.67 2.49
N ILE A 253 -22.57 -15.54 3.02
CA ILE A 253 -22.10 -16.31 4.18
C ILE A 253 -22.92 -15.96 5.42
N ASN A 254 -23.26 -14.67 5.66
CA ASN A 254 -24.07 -14.27 6.79
C ASN A 254 -25.50 -14.81 6.71
N THR A 255 -26.12 -14.77 5.51
CA THR A 255 -27.47 -15.31 5.28
C THR A 255 -27.48 -16.83 5.46
N THR A 256 -26.46 -17.54 4.92
CA THR A 256 -26.26 -18.97 5.17
C THR A 256 -26.19 -19.25 6.67
N GLY A 257 -25.43 -18.44 7.43
CA GLY A 257 -25.33 -18.59 8.89
C GLY A 257 -26.66 -18.39 9.61
N SER A 258 -27.44 -17.38 9.23
CA SER A 258 -28.74 -17.09 9.86
C SER A 258 -29.80 -18.16 9.60
N LYS A 259 -29.71 -18.85 8.45
CA LYS A 259 -30.55 -19.98 8.06
C LYS A 259 -30.07 -21.34 8.59
N SER A 260 -28.85 -21.41 9.16
CA SER A 260 -28.23 -22.65 9.65
C SER A 260 -28.56 -22.88 11.12
N ASN A 261 -29.36 -23.93 11.42
CA ASN A 261 -29.83 -24.23 12.79
C ASN A 261 -29.02 -25.37 13.47
N GLN A 262 -27.96 -25.86 12.83
CA GLN A 262 -27.10 -26.94 13.34
C GLN A 262 -25.73 -26.38 13.75
N ALA A 263 -25.17 -26.89 14.85
CA ALA A 263 -23.88 -26.46 15.36
C ALA A 263 -22.74 -26.71 14.35
N GLU A 264 -22.80 -27.83 13.65
CA GLU A 264 -21.83 -28.21 12.61
C GLU A 264 -21.82 -27.20 11.46
N MET A 265 -22.99 -26.83 10.95
CA MET A 265 -23.13 -25.84 9.90
C MET A 265 -22.68 -24.45 10.39
N GLN A 266 -23.02 -24.06 11.62
CA GLN A 266 -22.55 -22.81 12.21
C GLN A 266 -21.02 -22.75 12.33
N ASN A 267 -20.37 -23.85 12.70
CA ASN A 267 -18.91 -23.94 12.75
C ASN A 267 -18.28 -23.77 11.35
N ILE A 268 -18.90 -24.34 10.30
CA ILE A 268 -18.44 -24.15 8.92
C ILE A 268 -18.57 -22.68 8.51
N VAL A 269 -19.71 -22.05 8.81
CA VAL A 269 -19.95 -20.63 8.52
C VAL A 269 -18.93 -19.73 9.23
N VAL A 270 -18.60 -20.01 10.49
CA VAL A 270 -17.57 -19.26 11.24
C VAL A 270 -16.23 -19.38 10.52
N LYS A 271 -15.82 -20.59 10.11
CA LYS A 271 -14.57 -20.78 9.35
C LYS A 271 -14.58 -20.01 8.01
N MET A 272 -15.70 -20.01 7.28
CA MET A 272 -15.81 -19.23 6.03
C MET A 272 -15.68 -17.72 6.31
N LYS A 273 -16.23 -17.22 7.42
CA LYS A 273 -16.08 -15.83 7.84
C LYS A 273 -14.64 -15.49 8.16
N ASP A 274 -13.92 -16.34 8.85
CA ASP A 274 -12.51 -16.12 9.20
C ASP A 274 -11.63 -16.05 7.93
N GLU A 275 -11.84 -16.94 6.97
CA GLU A 275 -11.14 -16.91 5.67
C GLU A 275 -11.47 -15.61 4.90
N LEU A 276 -12.73 -15.18 4.91
CA LEU A 276 -13.18 -13.97 4.22
C LEU A 276 -12.63 -12.69 4.88
N GLU A 277 -12.55 -12.63 6.21
CA GLU A 277 -11.97 -11.45 6.89
C GLU A 277 -10.49 -11.29 6.55
N GLN A 278 -9.73 -12.38 6.43
CA GLN A 278 -8.34 -12.33 5.97
C GLN A 278 -8.23 -11.81 4.54
N ILE A 279 -9.17 -12.14 3.65
CA ILE A 279 -9.26 -11.55 2.31
C ILE A 279 -9.52 -10.05 2.40
N LYS A 280 -10.52 -9.62 3.17
CA LYS A 280 -10.91 -8.20 3.29
C LYS A 280 -9.78 -7.33 3.84
N GLU A 281 -9.02 -7.81 4.81
CA GLU A 281 -7.85 -7.10 5.35
C GLU A 281 -6.80 -6.87 4.27
N GLN A 282 -6.55 -7.85 3.43
CA GLN A 282 -5.50 -7.80 2.42
C GLN A 282 -5.94 -7.11 1.11
N VAL A 283 -7.23 -7.11 0.78
CA VAL A 283 -7.76 -6.47 -0.45
C VAL A 283 -7.43 -4.97 -0.49
N LEU A 284 -7.31 -4.30 0.66
CA LEU A 284 -6.88 -2.90 0.73
C LEU A 284 -5.44 -2.69 0.23
N ASN A 285 -4.64 -3.74 0.20
CA ASN A 285 -3.26 -3.73 -0.30
C ASN A 285 -3.15 -4.11 -1.79
N ALA A 286 -4.21 -4.66 -2.40
CA ALA A 286 -4.23 -4.95 -3.83
C ALA A 286 -4.25 -3.66 -4.68
N LEU A 287 -3.47 -3.62 -5.74
CA LEU A 287 -3.43 -2.51 -6.71
C LEU A 287 -4.50 -2.70 -7.78
#